data_0138a3f32a0165894644725d39924689
#
_entry.id   0138a3f32a0165894644725d39924689
#
_cell.length_a   1.000
_cell.length_b   1.000
_cell.length_c   1.000
_cell.angle_alpha   90.00
_cell.angle_beta   90.00
_cell.angle_gamma   90.00
#
_symmetry.space_group_name_H-M   'P 1'
#
loop_
_entity.id
_entity.type
_entity.pdbx_description
1 polymer ?
#
loop_
_entity_poly.entity_id
_entity_poly.type
_entity_poly.pdbx_seq_one_letter_code
_entity_poly.pdbx_strand_id
1 'polypeptide(L)'
;LNPVSMGIANFKRDRKKTVAIIASLSLGGIILLVVSSIVLLRSPEALARQFFPDGDYKIYLDSEMTEEKVMAAGNPLNEELKQKILSIDGVTDIIPSRQSLHATYKTEIHQAGGMCDMLTDQNYAAVEAALTEGTMPTDSRSIVIDYNVLKQNEDMGVGSTVEISLGEEQPSVSVTISGLYAPAKVYSGHGRMHLDGATLFAPEALFHELHPEITSFDYSWSIVNDAKKTDYVGAELKNIVASHSNIALDEINTVIEYEEMTNS
;
A
#
# COMPACT_ATOMS: atom_id res chain seq x y z
N LEU A 1 -50.72 39.93 7.28
CA LEU A 1 -49.25 40.00 7.17
C LEU A 1 -48.72 38.60 6.92
N ASN A 2 -47.95 38.45 5.84
CA ASN A 2 -47.36 37.15 5.46
C ASN A 2 -46.24 36.82 6.48
N PRO A 3 -46.18 35.58 7.05
CA PRO A 3 -45.15 35.18 8.01
C PRO A 3 -43.71 35.44 7.53
N VAL A 4 -43.46 35.33 6.22
CA VAL A 4 -42.16 35.60 5.61
C VAL A 4 -41.79 37.10 5.71
N SER A 5 -42.76 38.03 5.47
CA SER A 5 -42.53 39.47 5.56
C SER A 5 -42.29 39.92 6.99
N MET A 6 -42.96 39.28 7.98
CA MET A 6 -42.71 39.53 9.41
C MET A 6 -41.32 39.03 9.82
N GLY A 7 -40.90 37.88 9.33
CA GLY A 7 -39.54 37.33 9.55
C GLY A 7 -38.46 38.29 9.02
N ILE A 8 -38.62 38.78 7.80
CA ILE A 8 -37.68 39.75 7.20
C ILE A 8 -37.65 41.09 7.96
N ALA A 9 -38.79 41.57 8.41
CA ALA A 9 -38.86 42.80 9.19
C ALA A 9 -38.18 42.68 10.57
N ASN A 10 -38.35 41.52 11.25
CA ASN A 10 -37.67 41.25 12.51
C ASN A 10 -36.16 41.06 12.30
N PHE A 11 -35.72 40.41 11.22
CA PHE A 11 -34.31 40.27 10.86
C PHE A 11 -33.64 41.66 10.64
N LYS A 12 -34.35 42.59 9.98
CA LYS A 12 -33.82 43.96 9.75
C LYS A 12 -33.71 44.76 11.03
N ARG A 13 -34.65 44.58 11.97
CA ARG A 13 -34.69 45.33 13.23
C ARG A 13 -33.60 44.92 14.20
N ASP A 14 -33.28 43.62 14.28
CA ASP A 14 -32.34 43.05 15.25
C ASP A 14 -31.11 42.44 14.60
N ARG A 15 -30.57 43.06 13.54
CA ARG A 15 -29.45 42.52 12.74
C ARG A 15 -28.28 41.99 13.56
N LYS A 16 -27.84 42.75 14.59
CA LYS A 16 -26.70 42.35 15.42
C LYS A 16 -26.95 41.05 16.17
N LYS A 17 -28.15 40.90 16.75
CA LYS A 17 -28.55 39.68 17.46
C LYS A 17 -28.70 38.49 16.50
N THR A 18 -29.31 38.71 15.35
CA THR A 18 -29.50 37.67 14.34
C THR A 18 -28.16 37.17 13.75
N VAL A 19 -27.25 38.10 13.46
CA VAL A 19 -25.88 37.73 13.00
C VAL A 19 -25.15 36.96 14.10
N ALA A 20 -25.24 37.38 15.36
CA ALA A 20 -24.62 36.64 16.46
C ALA A 20 -25.20 35.23 16.64
N ILE A 21 -26.50 35.04 16.49
CA ILE A 21 -27.15 33.72 16.55
C ILE A 21 -26.69 32.85 15.37
N ILE A 22 -26.69 33.38 14.14
CA ILE A 22 -26.23 32.64 12.96
C ILE A 22 -24.76 32.25 13.11
N ALA A 23 -23.91 33.18 13.56
CA ALA A 23 -22.50 32.90 13.78
C ALA A 23 -22.29 31.79 14.84
N SER A 24 -23.03 31.85 15.95
CA SER A 24 -22.98 30.83 17.01
C SER A 24 -23.44 29.46 16.52
N LEU A 25 -24.55 29.41 15.78
CA LEU A 25 -25.07 28.17 15.20
C LEU A 25 -24.09 27.58 14.14
N SER A 26 -23.51 28.45 13.30
CA SER A 26 -22.52 28.03 12.30
C SER A 26 -21.27 27.51 12.99
N LEU A 27 -20.75 28.17 14.00
CA LEU A 27 -19.60 27.73 14.77
C LEU A 27 -19.87 26.39 15.48
N GLY A 28 -21.06 26.27 16.12
CA GLY A 28 -21.47 25.01 16.73
C GLY A 28 -21.58 23.86 15.71
N GLY A 29 -22.13 24.14 14.53
CA GLY A 29 -22.19 23.20 13.43
C GLY A 29 -20.81 22.78 12.93
N ILE A 30 -19.88 23.71 12.78
CA ILE A 30 -18.48 23.41 12.37
C ILE A 30 -17.79 22.54 13.43
N ILE A 31 -17.91 22.92 14.72
CA ILE A 31 -17.32 22.13 15.81
C ILE A 31 -17.88 20.70 15.82
N LEU A 32 -19.21 20.57 15.69
CA LEU A 32 -19.85 19.25 15.64
C LEU A 32 -19.33 18.42 14.47
N LEU A 33 -19.22 18.99 13.27
CA LEU A 33 -18.68 18.31 12.10
C LEU A 33 -17.22 17.88 12.30
N VAL A 34 -16.38 18.76 12.85
CA VAL A 34 -14.96 18.43 13.12
C VAL A 34 -14.85 17.30 14.14
N VAL A 35 -15.59 17.38 15.26
CA VAL A 35 -15.56 16.34 16.30
C VAL A 35 -16.10 15.02 15.74
N SER A 36 -17.21 15.04 15.01
CA SER A 36 -17.77 13.84 14.39
C SER A 36 -16.80 13.21 13.37
N SER A 37 -16.10 14.05 12.58
CA SER A 37 -15.09 13.56 11.62
C SER A 37 -13.91 12.91 12.34
N ILE A 38 -13.44 13.48 13.45
CA ILE A 38 -12.34 12.89 14.24
C ILE A 38 -12.76 11.54 14.85
N VAL A 39 -13.98 11.46 15.39
CA VAL A 39 -14.52 10.22 15.97
C VAL A 39 -14.65 9.14 14.89
N LEU A 40 -15.19 9.49 13.72
CA LEU A 40 -15.32 8.53 12.59
C LEU A 40 -13.97 8.04 12.08
N LEU A 41 -12.97 8.94 11.96
CA LEU A 41 -11.62 8.57 11.52
C LEU A 41 -10.86 7.70 12.53
N ARG A 42 -11.27 7.70 13.80
CA ARG A 42 -10.70 6.90 14.88
C ARG A 42 -11.57 5.72 15.26
N SER A 43 -12.63 5.43 14.51
CA SER A 43 -13.42 4.23 14.78
C SER A 43 -12.56 2.97 14.56
N PRO A 44 -12.73 1.90 15.36
CA PRO A 44 -12.02 0.64 15.18
C PRO A 44 -12.09 0.12 13.75
N GLU A 45 -13.25 0.25 13.10
CA GLU A 45 -13.44 -0.14 11.70
C GLU A 45 -12.60 0.72 10.73
N ALA A 46 -12.55 2.05 10.92
CA ALA A 46 -11.75 2.93 10.07
C ALA A 46 -10.24 2.66 10.24
N LEU A 47 -9.80 2.30 11.44
CA LEU A 47 -8.42 1.89 11.69
C LEU A 47 -8.13 0.53 11.04
N ALA A 48 -9.01 -0.44 11.20
CA ALA A 48 -8.86 -1.76 10.57
C ALA A 48 -8.81 -1.66 9.04
N ARG A 49 -9.61 -0.77 8.43
CA ARG A 49 -9.59 -0.51 6.98
C ARG A 49 -8.28 0.08 6.46
N GLN A 50 -7.41 0.61 7.31
CA GLN A 50 -6.05 1.00 6.90
C GLN A 50 -5.17 -0.22 6.62
N PHE A 51 -5.43 -1.36 7.28
CA PHE A 51 -4.73 -2.62 7.07
C PHE A 51 -5.41 -3.50 6.01
N PHE A 52 -6.72 -3.31 5.83
CA PHE A 52 -7.57 -4.04 4.89
C PHE A 52 -8.26 -3.08 3.90
N PRO A 53 -7.52 -2.37 3.04
CA PRO A 53 -8.11 -1.38 2.13
C PRO A 53 -9.04 -2.02 1.09
N ASP A 54 -8.74 -3.23 0.64
CA ASP A 54 -9.32 -3.84 -0.55
C ASP A 54 -10.18 -5.09 -0.27
N GLY A 55 -10.38 -5.47 1.00
CA GLY A 55 -11.15 -6.67 1.33
C GLY A 55 -11.28 -6.90 2.83
N ASP A 56 -11.91 -8.01 3.20
CA ASP A 56 -12.12 -8.38 4.60
C ASP A 56 -11.11 -9.43 5.09
N TYR A 57 -10.37 -10.03 4.18
CA TYR A 57 -9.39 -11.09 4.44
C TYR A 57 -8.06 -10.79 3.76
N LYS A 58 -6.98 -11.19 4.43
CA LYS A 58 -5.63 -11.10 3.90
C LYS A 58 -4.89 -12.41 4.14
N ILE A 59 -4.41 -13.03 3.06
CA ILE A 59 -3.51 -14.17 3.12
C ILE A 59 -2.09 -13.65 2.90
N TYR A 60 -1.14 -14.09 3.71
CA TYR A 60 0.25 -13.65 3.62
C TYR A 60 1.20 -14.79 3.94
N LEU A 61 2.46 -14.62 3.54
CA LEU A 61 3.53 -15.56 3.90
C LEU A 61 3.71 -15.56 5.42
N ASP A 62 3.73 -16.75 6.01
CA ASP A 62 4.03 -16.88 7.42
C ASP A 62 5.40 -16.28 7.75
N SER A 63 5.56 -15.79 8.97
CA SER A 63 6.80 -15.14 9.43
C SER A 63 8.04 -16.04 9.36
N GLU A 64 7.85 -17.35 9.27
CA GLU A 64 8.93 -18.30 9.05
C GLU A 64 9.36 -18.42 7.57
N MET A 65 8.56 -17.87 6.63
CA MET A 65 8.89 -17.84 5.21
C MET A 65 9.78 -16.64 4.89
N THR A 66 11.07 -16.78 5.22
CA THR A 66 12.07 -15.77 4.86
C THR A 66 12.31 -15.74 3.34
N GLU A 67 12.90 -14.63 2.85
CA GLU A 67 13.31 -14.49 1.46
C GLU A 67 14.12 -15.71 0.97
N GLU A 68 15.09 -16.19 1.75
CA GLU A 68 15.90 -17.37 1.44
C GLU A 68 15.04 -18.64 1.28
N LYS A 69 14.03 -18.84 2.13
CA LYS A 69 13.13 -20.00 2.03
C LYS A 69 12.24 -19.92 0.79
N VAL A 70 11.76 -18.72 0.44
CA VAL A 70 11.00 -18.50 -0.80
C VAL A 70 11.88 -18.82 -2.00
N MET A 71 13.13 -18.38 -2.01
CA MET A 71 14.09 -18.66 -3.06
C MET A 71 14.43 -20.15 -3.15
N ALA A 72 14.56 -20.84 -2.03
CA ALA A 72 14.95 -22.26 -2.01
C ALA A 72 13.79 -23.23 -2.30
N ALA A 73 12.57 -22.93 -1.86
CA ALA A 73 11.43 -23.85 -1.90
C ALA A 73 10.29 -23.40 -2.85
N GLY A 74 10.38 -22.19 -3.38
CA GLY A 74 9.31 -21.54 -4.13
C GLY A 74 8.31 -20.82 -3.24
N ASN A 75 7.54 -19.90 -3.83
CA ASN A 75 6.53 -19.12 -3.14
C ASN A 75 5.21 -19.90 -3.01
N PRO A 76 4.69 -20.15 -1.80
CA PRO A 76 3.39 -20.79 -1.63
C PRO A 76 2.23 -19.95 -2.16
N LEU A 77 2.38 -18.61 -2.26
CA LEU A 77 1.42 -17.73 -2.91
C LEU A 77 1.61 -17.78 -4.43
N ASN A 78 1.22 -18.89 -5.01
CA ASN A 78 1.39 -19.20 -6.42
C ASN A 78 0.04 -19.23 -7.17
N GLU A 79 0.10 -19.41 -8.49
CA GLU A 79 -1.09 -19.40 -9.34
C GLU A 79 -2.08 -20.53 -9.01
N GLU A 80 -1.61 -21.70 -8.58
CA GLU A 80 -2.50 -22.81 -8.20
C GLU A 80 -3.35 -22.45 -6.98
N LEU A 81 -2.73 -21.90 -5.94
CA LEU A 81 -3.43 -21.43 -4.74
C LEU A 81 -4.37 -20.28 -5.08
N LYS A 82 -3.93 -19.35 -5.95
CA LYS A 82 -4.74 -18.22 -6.41
C LYS A 82 -6.03 -18.69 -7.10
N GLN A 83 -5.91 -19.63 -8.03
CA GLN A 83 -7.08 -20.19 -8.73
C GLN A 83 -8.02 -20.93 -7.77
N LYS A 84 -7.48 -21.66 -6.79
CA LYS A 84 -8.26 -22.31 -5.75
C LYS A 84 -9.08 -21.30 -4.94
N ILE A 85 -8.49 -20.17 -4.54
CA ILE A 85 -9.19 -19.12 -3.79
C ILE A 85 -10.23 -18.43 -4.68
N LEU A 86 -9.89 -18.10 -5.92
CA LEU A 86 -10.85 -17.50 -6.88
C LEU A 86 -12.04 -18.40 -7.18
N SER A 87 -11.92 -19.72 -6.98
CA SER A 87 -13.03 -20.68 -7.17
C SER A 87 -14.02 -20.69 -6.00
N ILE A 88 -13.73 -20.04 -4.87
CA ILE A 88 -14.64 -19.92 -3.73
C ILE A 88 -15.79 -19.01 -4.12
N ASP A 89 -17.03 -19.51 -3.98
CA ASP A 89 -18.23 -18.73 -4.27
C ASP A 89 -18.32 -17.51 -3.33
N GLY A 90 -18.29 -16.33 -3.91
CA GLY A 90 -18.28 -15.05 -3.18
C GLY A 90 -16.94 -14.34 -3.19
N VAL A 91 -15.83 -14.96 -3.57
CA VAL A 91 -14.60 -14.27 -3.90
C VAL A 91 -14.73 -13.62 -5.27
N THR A 92 -14.46 -12.33 -5.36
CA THR A 92 -14.61 -11.56 -6.61
C THR A 92 -13.27 -11.14 -7.20
N ASP A 93 -12.25 -10.95 -6.37
CA ASP A 93 -10.91 -10.57 -6.83
C ASP A 93 -9.85 -10.91 -5.78
N ILE A 94 -8.59 -10.94 -6.21
CA ILE A 94 -7.40 -11.07 -5.36
C ILE A 94 -6.42 -9.98 -5.74
N ILE A 95 -6.11 -9.11 -4.80
CA ILE A 95 -5.18 -8.01 -4.99
C ILE A 95 -3.84 -8.38 -4.36
N PRO A 96 -2.80 -8.66 -5.17
CA PRO A 96 -1.50 -9.06 -4.65
C PRO A 96 -0.71 -7.85 -4.12
N SER A 97 0.04 -8.06 -3.04
CA SER A 97 1.15 -7.20 -2.62
C SER A 97 2.45 -7.94 -2.89
N ARG A 98 3.38 -7.28 -3.57
CA ARG A 98 4.68 -7.86 -3.91
C ARG A 98 5.64 -7.78 -2.74
N GLN A 99 6.55 -8.74 -2.67
CA GLN A 99 7.65 -8.74 -1.71
C GLN A 99 8.70 -7.73 -2.16
N SER A 100 9.15 -6.89 -1.21
CA SER A 100 10.38 -6.12 -1.40
C SER A 100 11.57 -7.03 -1.18
N LEU A 101 12.55 -7.00 -2.07
CA LEU A 101 13.79 -7.74 -1.90
C LEU A 101 14.92 -6.83 -1.42
N HIS A 102 15.80 -7.38 -0.60
CA HIS A 102 17.02 -6.66 -0.24
C HIS A 102 17.88 -6.46 -1.49
N ALA A 103 18.21 -5.22 -1.80
CA ALA A 103 19.08 -4.87 -2.93
C ALA A 103 20.42 -4.35 -2.44
N THR A 104 21.49 -4.80 -3.04
CA THR A 104 22.80 -4.15 -2.97
C THR A 104 23.06 -3.44 -4.28
N TYR A 105 23.42 -2.19 -4.24
CA TYR A 105 23.82 -1.42 -5.41
C TYR A 105 25.24 -0.89 -5.24
N LYS A 106 26.00 -0.92 -6.32
CA LYS A 106 27.41 -0.61 -6.34
C LYS A 106 27.76 0.25 -7.54
N THR A 107 28.54 1.29 -7.27
CA THR A 107 29.27 2.09 -8.27
C THR A 107 30.75 1.74 -8.19
N GLU A 108 31.59 2.44 -8.98
CA GLU A 108 33.05 2.27 -8.92
C GLU A 108 33.63 2.59 -7.54
N ILE A 109 32.99 3.51 -6.79
CA ILE A 109 33.53 4.06 -5.54
C ILE A 109 32.66 3.81 -4.30
N HIS A 110 31.39 3.48 -4.49
CA HIS A 110 30.45 3.27 -3.39
C HIS A 110 29.71 1.93 -3.50
N GLN A 111 29.40 1.36 -2.35
CA GLN A 111 28.48 0.24 -2.22
C GLN A 111 27.48 0.56 -1.10
N ALA A 112 26.21 0.38 -1.36
CA ALA A 112 25.15 0.56 -0.38
C ALA A 112 24.06 -0.50 -0.57
N GLY A 113 23.20 -0.64 0.44
CA GLY A 113 22.06 -1.55 0.43
C GLY A 113 20.76 -0.79 0.67
N GLY A 114 19.67 -1.42 0.29
CA GLY A 114 18.32 -0.92 0.49
C GLY A 114 17.29 -1.94 0.05
N MET A 115 16.03 -1.54 0.00
CA MET A 115 14.94 -2.38 -0.45
C MET A 115 14.59 -2.06 -1.89
N CYS A 116 14.46 -3.09 -2.72
CA CYS A 116 13.96 -2.99 -4.08
C CYS A 116 12.52 -3.46 -4.15
N ASP A 117 11.65 -2.58 -4.57
CA ASP A 117 10.25 -2.90 -4.84
C ASP A 117 10.03 -3.13 -6.33
N MET A 118 9.18 -4.09 -6.63
CA MET A 118 8.76 -4.36 -7.99
C MET A 118 7.78 -3.29 -8.48
N LEU A 119 8.00 -2.75 -9.68
CA LEU A 119 7.00 -1.92 -10.35
C LEU A 119 5.84 -2.79 -10.82
N THR A 120 4.64 -2.41 -10.40
CA THR A 120 3.37 -3.08 -10.73
C THR A 120 2.35 -2.04 -11.19
N ASP A 121 1.26 -2.47 -11.84
CA ASP A 121 0.17 -1.58 -12.21
C ASP A 121 -0.41 -0.81 -11.01
N GLN A 122 -0.31 -1.37 -9.80
CA GLN A 122 -0.82 -0.75 -8.58
C GLN A 122 0.05 0.43 -8.12
N ASN A 123 1.38 0.35 -8.27
CA ASN A 123 2.30 1.38 -7.77
C ASN A 123 2.84 2.30 -8.87
N TYR A 124 2.74 1.92 -10.14
CA TYR A 124 3.34 2.64 -11.25
C TYR A 124 2.96 4.13 -11.27
N ALA A 125 1.65 4.43 -11.27
CA ALA A 125 1.17 5.81 -11.32
C ALA A 125 1.61 6.64 -10.09
N ALA A 126 1.73 6.00 -8.95
CA ALA A 126 2.18 6.63 -7.72
C ALA A 126 3.68 6.96 -7.76
N VAL A 127 4.50 6.03 -8.22
CA VAL A 127 5.95 6.24 -8.40
C VAL A 127 6.19 7.31 -9.46
N GLU A 128 5.47 7.25 -10.60
CA GLU A 128 5.56 8.27 -11.66
C GLU A 128 5.23 9.67 -11.13
N ALA A 129 4.17 9.81 -10.34
CA ALA A 129 3.79 11.09 -9.73
C ALA A 129 4.82 11.60 -8.70
N ALA A 130 5.65 10.70 -8.13
CA ALA A 130 6.71 11.04 -7.19
C ALA A 130 8.04 11.37 -7.85
N LEU A 131 8.18 11.18 -9.16
CA LEU A 131 9.40 11.51 -9.88
C LEU A 131 9.78 12.98 -9.67
N THR A 132 11.05 13.20 -9.38
CA THR A 132 11.66 14.53 -9.26
C THR A 132 12.55 14.84 -10.46
N GLU A 133 13.08 13.78 -11.11
CA GLU A 133 13.96 13.91 -12.28
C GLU A 133 13.89 12.61 -13.10
N GLY A 134 14.12 12.72 -14.42
CA GLY A 134 14.16 11.57 -15.33
C GLY A 134 12.78 11.04 -15.72
N THR A 135 12.72 9.74 -15.98
CA THR A 135 11.51 9.04 -16.46
C THR A 135 11.35 7.69 -15.78
N MET A 136 10.13 7.14 -15.85
CA MET A 136 9.89 5.75 -15.47
C MET A 136 10.71 4.79 -16.34
N PRO A 137 11.05 3.58 -15.82
CA PRO A 137 11.73 2.55 -16.58
C PRO A 137 10.99 2.19 -17.88
N THR A 138 11.73 2.09 -18.98
CA THR A 138 11.19 1.71 -20.29
C THR A 138 11.66 0.33 -20.76
N ASP A 139 12.59 -0.28 -20.02
CA ASP A 139 13.13 -1.60 -20.27
C ASP A 139 13.48 -2.33 -18.94
N SER A 140 13.86 -3.59 -19.02
CA SER A 140 14.19 -4.41 -17.84
C SER A 140 15.47 -4.00 -17.13
N ARG A 141 16.31 -3.19 -17.75
CA ARG A 141 17.61 -2.75 -17.22
C ARG A 141 17.62 -1.29 -16.75
N SER A 142 16.44 -0.70 -16.59
CA SER A 142 16.26 0.64 -16.04
C SER A 142 15.58 0.59 -14.69
N ILE A 143 16.00 1.48 -13.78
CA ILE A 143 15.44 1.57 -12.42
C ILE A 143 15.12 3.01 -12.05
N VAL A 144 14.20 3.16 -11.09
CA VAL A 144 13.97 4.43 -10.39
C VAL A 144 14.51 4.31 -8.97
N ILE A 145 15.28 5.29 -8.52
CA ILE A 145 15.94 5.28 -7.21
C ILE A 145 15.52 6.50 -6.36
N ASP A 146 15.53 6.33 -5.04
CA ASP A 146 15.23 7.41 -4.10
C ASP A 146 16.27 8.54 -4.26
N TYR A 147 15.78 9.76 -4.48
CA TYR A 147 16.58 10.97 -4.54
C TYR A 147 17.51 11.17 -3.32
N ASN A 148 17.10 10.73 -2.11
CA ASN A 148 17.92 10.88 -0.91
C ASN A 148 19.18 9.99 -0.94
N VAL A 149 19.16 8.89 -1.67
CA VAL A 149 20.34 8.02 -1.87
C VAL A 149 21.43 8.78 -2.61
N LEU A 150 21.07 9.61 -3.57
CA LEU A 150 22.03 10.41 -4.34
C LEU A 150 22.72 11.49 -3.53
N LYS A 151 22.05 12.06 -2.52
CA LYS A 151 22.69 13.05 -1.63
C LYS A 151 23.91 12.50 -0.89
N GLN A 152 23.99 11.18 -0.80
CA GLN A 152 25.11 10.48 -0.16
C GLN A 152 26.14 9.97 -1.19
N ASN A 153 25.80 10.01 -2.48
CA ASN A 153 26.59 9.44 -3.59
C ASN A 153 26.59 10.43 -4.76
N GLU A 154 27.50 11.42 -4.71
CA GLU A 154 27.58 12.52 -5.71
C GLU A 154 27.90 12.04 -7.14
N ASP A 155 28.37 10.80 -7.31
CA ASP A 155 28.68 10.15 -8.60
C ASP A 155 27.47 9.45 -9.24
N MET A 156 26.31 9.44 -8.60
CA MET A 156 25.10 8.81 -9.11
C MET A 156 24.07 9.87 -9.55
N GLY A 157 23.43 9.63 -10.69
CA GLY A 157 22.37 10.50 -11.22
C GLY A 157 21.57 9.80 -12.33
N VAL A 158 20.59 10.48 -12.87
CA VAL A 158 19.87 9.97 -14.05
C VAL A 158 20.86 9.74 -15.19
N GLY A 159 20.82 8.55 -15.79
CA GLY A 159 21.74 8.09 -16.83
C GLY A 159 22.97 7.37 -16.28
N SER A 160 23.24 7.37 -14.98
CA SER A 160 24.33 6.59 -14.38
C SER A 160 24.04 5.11 -14.45
N THR A 161 25.10 4.31 -14.64
CA THR A 161 25.05 2.86 -14.58
C THR A 161 25.51 2.39 -13.21
N VAL A 162 24.75 1.47 -12.60
CA VAL A 162 25.05 0.85 -11.32
C VAL A 162 24.94 -0.66 -11.43
N GLU A 163 25.78 -1.38 -10.66
CA GLU A 163 25.62 -2.83 -10.48
C GLU A 163 24.63 -3.07 -9.34
N ILE A 164 23.58 -3.83 -9.59
CA ILE A 164 22.64 -4.23 -8.53
C ILE A 164 22.55 -5.74 -8.40
N SER A 165 22.38 -6.22 -7.17
CA SER A 165 21.95 -7.59 -6.87
C SER A 165 20.70 -7.54 -6.02
N LEU A 166 19.80 -8.49 -6.21
CA LEU A 166 18.61 -8.68 -5.39
C LEU A 166 18.79 -9.94 -4.54
N GLY A 167 18.78 -9.77 -3.20
CA GLY A 167 19.11 -10.82 -2.25
C GLY A 167 20.60 -10.87 -1.87
N GLU A 168 20.89 -11.54 -0.75
CA GLU A 168 22.26 -11.73 -0.27
C GLU A 168 23.00 -12.74 -1.16
N GLU A 169 24.27 -12.45 -1.48
CA GLU A 169 25.16 -13.32 -2.27
C GLU A 169 24.63 -13.67 -3.70
N GLN A 170 23.68 -12.91 -4.21
CA GLN A 170 23.12 -13.12 -5.55
C GLN A 170 23.95 -12.46 -6.66
N PRO A 171 23.87 -12.96 -7.90
CA PRO A 171 24.53 -12.33 -9.03
C PRO A 171 24.14 -10.85 -9.18
N SER A 172 25.10 -10.02 -9.52
CA SER A 172 24.85 -8.63 -9.85
C SER A 172 24.65 -8.43 -11.34
N VAL A 173 23.83 -7.43 -11.68
CA VAL A 173 23.62 -7.00 -13.07
C VAL A 173 23.75 -5.49 -13.18
N SER A 174 24.20 -5.05 -14.33
CA SER A 174 24.31 -3.63 -14.68
C SER A 174 22.95 -3.07 -15.08
N VAL A 175 22.54 -1.99 -14.43
CA VAL A 175 21.29 -1.28 -14.74
C VAL A 175 21.53 0.22 -14.84
N THR A 176 20.64 0.94 -15.54
CA THR A 176 20.69 2.39 -15.68
C THR A 176 19.66 3.06 -14.77
N ILE A 177 20.06 4.09 -14.05
CA ILE A 177 19.12 4.94 -13.32
C ILE A 177 18.35 5.79 -14.34
N SER A 178 17.07 5.48 -14.56
CA SER A 178 16.20 6.22 -15.50
C SER A 178 15.50 7.39 -14.84
N GLY A 179 15.29 7.33 -13.53
CA GLY A 179 14.60 8.39 -12.79
C GLY A 179 14.90 8.40 -11.30
N LEU A 180 14.61 9.55 -10.71
CA LEU A 180 14.73 9.81 -9.28
C LEU A 180 13.36 10.13 -8.71
N TYR A 181 13.02 9.56 -7.56
CA TYR A 181 11.76 9.83 -6.88
C TYR A 181 11.95 10.33 -5.44
N ALA A 182 10.93 11.01 -4.92
CA ALA A 182 10.90 11.47 -3.53
C ALA A 182 9.80 10.74 -2.75
N PRO A 183 10.14 9.84 -1.79
CA PRO A 183 9.17 8.97 -1.11
C PRO A 183 8.04 9.69 -0.39
N ALA A 184 8.29 10.88 0.14
CA ALA A 184 7.38 11.62 1.03
C ALA A 184 6.09 12.16 0.36
N LYS A 185 5.87 11.96 -0.95
CA LYS A 185 4.79 12.62 -1.70
C LYS A 185 3.74 11.68 -2.27
N VAL A 186 3.83 10.37 -2.04
CA VAL A 186 3.01 9.42 -2.79
C VAL A 186 1.80 8.94 -2.01
N TYR A 187 0.62 9.24 -2.54
CA TYR A 187 -0.64 8.63 -2.14
C TYR A 187 -1.18 7.86 -3.35
N SER A 188 -1.36 6.56 -3.23
CA SER A 188 -2.10 5.79 -4.23
C SER A 188 -3.61 5.90 -3.99
N GLY A 189 -4.43 5.66 -5.02
CA GLY A 189 -5.89 5.61 -4.90
C GLY A 189 -6.40 4.47 -3.99
N HIS A 190 -5.52 3.57 -3.57
CA HIS A 190 -5.79 2.44 -2.67
C HIS A 190 -5.25 2.65 -1.25
N GLY A 191 -5.05 3.88 -0.81
CA GLY A 191 -4.55 4.20 0.51
C GLY A 191 -3.09 4.66 0.52
N ARG A 192 -2.52 4.74 1.72
CA ARG A 192 -1.16 5.22 1.92
C ARG A 192 -0.18 4.15 1.46
N MET A 193 0.38 4.33 0.28
CA MET A 193 1.49 3.52 -0.16
C MET A 193 2.73 3.94 0.62
N HIS A 194 3.25 3.05 1.45
CA HIS A 194 4.51 3.28 2.14
C HIS A 194 5.64 3.06 1.13
N LEU A 195 6.00 4.11 0.39
CA LEU A 195 7.27 4.13 -0.33
C LEU A 195 8.46 4.38 0.60
N ASP A 196 8.19 4.60 1.89
CA ASP A 196 9.19 4.95 2.91
C ASP A 196 10.21 3.83 3.15
N GLY A 197 9.96 2.61 2.68
CA GLY A 197 10.86 1.46 2.81
C GLY A 197 11.64 1.11 1.54
N ALA A 198 11.14 1.51 0.38
CA ALA A 198 11.82 1.23 -0.88
C ALA A 198 12.97 2.22 -1.11
N THR A 199 14.13 1.68 -1.46
CA THR A 199 15.28 2.49 -1.89
C THR A 199 15.27 2.65 -3.41
N LEU A 200 14.74 1.65 -4.11
CA LEU A 200 14.63 1.65 -5.56
C LEU A 200 13.42 0.85 -6.03
N PHE A 201 12.95 1.15 -7.24
CA PHE A 201 11.93 0.41 -7.95
C PHE A 201 12.50 -0.15 -9.25
N ALA A 202 12.24 -1.42 -9.51
CA ALA A 202 12.67 -2.09 -10.72
C ALA A 202 11.50 -2.78 -11.42
N PRO A 203 11.54 -2.92 -12.77
CA PRO A 203 10.55 -3.68 -13.52
C PRO A 203 10.50 -5.15 -13.10
N GLU A 204 9.31 -5.75 -13.14
CA GLU A 204 9.11 -7.18 -12.87
C GLU A 204 10.04 -8.09 -13.67
N ALA A 205 10.31 -7.73 -14.93
CA ALA A 205 11.22 -8.47 -15.80
C ALA A 205 12.65 -8.60 -15.24
N LEU A 206 13.13 -7.60 -14.49
CA LEU A 206 14.44 -7.67 -13.84
C LEU A 206 14.45 -8.68 -12.68
N PHE A 207 13.37 -8.73 -11.90
CA PHE A 207 13.23 -9.72 -10.83
C PHE A 207 13.28 -11.15 -11.38
N HIS A 208 12.54 -11.44 -12.44
CA HIS A 208 12.57 -12.75 -13.10
C HIS A 208 13.88 -13.06 -13.80
N GLU A 209 14.62 -12.05 -14.26
CA GLU A 209 15.94 -12.25 -14.84
C GLU A 209 16.97 -12.67 -13.78
N LEU A 210 16.91 -12.04 -12.60
CA LEU A 210 17.81 -12.33 -11.48
C LEU A 210 17.41 -13.61 -10.74
N HIS A 211 16.13 -13.92 -10.70
CA HIS A 211 15.55 -15.07 -10.00
C HIS A 211 14.60 -15.86 -10.91
N PRO A 212 15.10 -16.53 -11.95
CA PRO A 212 14.26 -17.23 -12.92
C PRO A 212 13.49 -18.42 -12.32
N GLU A 213 13.94 -18.95 -11.18
CA GLU A 213 13.29 -20.04 -10.45
C GLU A 213 12.07 -19.57 -9.66
N ILE A 214 11.94 -18.27 -9.36
CA ILE A 214 10.81 -17.73 -8.59
C ILE A 214 9.68 -17.37 -9.54
N THR A 215 8.56 -18.08 -9.41
CA THR A 215 7.38 -17.89 -10.24
C THR A 215 6.42 -16.81 -9.72
N SER A 216 6.55 -16.46 -8.44
CA SER A 216 5.73 -15.41 -7.79
C SER A 216 6.54 -14.71 -6.71
N PHE A 217 6.48 -13.38 -6.72
CA PHE A 217 7.04 -12.50 -5.69
C PHE A 217 5.95 -11.93 -4.77
N ASP A 218 4.79 -12.56 -4.70
CA ASP A 218 3.72 -12.12 -3.83
C ASP A 218 4.08 -12.35 -2.35
N TYR A 219 3.92 -11.31 -1.55
CA TYR A 219 4.06 -11.38 -0.08
C TYR A 219 2.72 -11.61 0.59
N SER A 220 1.67 -10.99 0.07
CA SER A 220 0.32 -11.16 0.58
C SER A 220 -0.73 -10.92 -0.51
N TRP A 221 -1.94 -11.43 -0.24
CA TRP A 221 -3.12 -11.23 -1.07
C TRP A 221 -4.26 -10.66 -0.24
N SER A 222 -4.79 -9.50 -0.65
CA SER A 222 -6.08 -9.00 -0.15
C SER A 222 -7.19 -9.69 -0.92
N ILE A 223 -8.12 -10.32 -0.21
CA ILE A 223 -9.22 -11.07 -0.81
C ILE A 223 -10.46 -10.19 -0.84
N VAL A 224 -10.91 -9.85 -2.04
CA VAL A 224 -12.14 -9.08 -2.26
C VAL A 224 -13.31 -10.06 -2.37
N ASN A 225 -14.35 -9.85 -1.55
CA ASN A 225 -15.49 -10.75 -1.48
C ASN A 225 -16.83 -10.01 -1.49
N ASP A 226 -17.89 -10.71 -1.89
CA ASP A 226 -19.27 -10.24 -1.71
C ASP A 226 -19.57 -10.15 -0.20
N ALA A 227 -19.96 -8.97 0.26
CA ALA A 227 -20.29 -8.69 1.67
C ALA A 227 -21.39 -9.62 2.23
N LYS A 228 -22.25 -10.19 1.37
CA LYS A 228 -23.28 -11.14 1.79
C LYS A 228 -22.75 -12.54 2.06
N LYS A 229 -21.52 -12.82 1.65
CA LYS A 229 -20.89 -14.15 1.75
C LYS A 229 -19.63 -14.14 2.61
N THR A 230 -19.36 -13.05 3.33
CA THR A 230 -18.13 -12.86 4.11
C THR A 230 -17.85 -14.06 5.03
N ASP A 231 -18.83 -14.49 5.85
CA ASP A 231 -18.64 -15.62 6.77
C ASP A 231 -18.33 -16.94 6.04
N TYR A 232 -18.99 -17.19 4.91
CA TYR A 232 -18.74 -18.38 4.11
C TYR A 232 -17.33 -18.35 3.49
N VAL A 233 -16.97 -17.24 2.89
CA VAL A 233 -15.62 -17.05 2.33
C VAL A 233 -14.55 -17.22 3.40
N GLY A 234 -14.74 -16.62 4.59
CA GLY A 234 -13.82 -16.76 5.71
C GLY A 234 -13.63 -18.22 6.16
N ALA A 235 -14.72 -19.00 6.22
CA ALA A 235 -14.64 -20.41 6.58
C ALA A 235 -13.84 -21.22 5.54
N GLU A 236 -14.06 -20.97 4.25
CA GLU A 236 -13.33 -21.65 3.17
C GLU A 236 -11.85 -21.25 3.16
N LEU A 237 -11.53 -19.96 3.36
CA LEU A 237 -10.16 -19.50 3.47
C LEU A 237 -9.42 -20.14 4.66
N LYS A 238 -10.08 -20.26 5.82
CA LYS A 238 -9.52 -20.96 7.00
C LYS A 238 -9.18 -22.41 6.68
N ASN A 239 -10.06 -23.12 5.98
CA ASN A 239 -9.83 -24.50 5.57
C ASN A 239 -8.63 -24.61 4.61
N ILE A 240 -8.48 -23.68 3.68
CA ILE A 240 -7.34 -23.64 2.76
C ILE A 240 -6.06 -23.40 3.54
N VAL A 241 -6.01 -22.34 4.36
CA VAL A 241 -4.81 -21.97 5.13
C VAL A 241 -4.41 -23.07 6.11
N ALA A 242 -5.37 -23.72 6.77
CA ALA A 242 -5.09 -24.85 7.67
C ALA A 242 -4.39 -26.04 6.99
N SER A 243 -4.50 -26.15 5.66
CA SER A 243 -3.80 -27.20 4.88
C SER A 243 -2.40 -26.78 4.39
N HIS A 244 -1.95 -25.56 4.69
CA HIS A 244 -0.67 -24.99 4.26
C HIS A 244 0.09 -24.45 5.48
N SER A 245 1.30 -24.95 5.71
CA SER A 245 2.11 -24.54 6.87
C SER A 245 2.85 -23.21 6.72
N ASN A 246 2.84 -22.64 5.51
CA ASN A 246 3.72 -21.53 5.13
C ASN A 246 2.96 -20.23 4.84
N ILE A 247 1.64 -20.22 5.04
CA ILE A 247 0.78 -19.05 4.87
C ILE A 247 -0.11 -18.85 6.09
N ALA A 248 -0.48 -17.63 6.35
CA ALA A 248 -1.39 -17.24 7.42
C ALA A 248 -2.56 -16.41 6.88
N LEU A 249 -3.63 -16.32 7.67
CA LEU A 249 -4.84 -15.57 7.35
C LEU A 249 -5.10 -14.52 8.43
N ASP A 250 -5.25 -13.29 8.02
CA ASP A 250 -5.80 -12.21 8.84
C ASP A 250 -7.22 -11.87 8.40
N GLU A 251 -8.05 -11.51 9.37
CA GLU A 251 -9.44 -11.11 9.20
C GLU A 251 -9.63 -9.71 9.75
N ILE A 252 -10.35 -8.86 9.03
CA ILE A 252 -10.62 -7.50 9.46
C ILE A 252 -11.33 -7.46 10.83
N ASN A 253 -12.23 -8.41 11.09
CA ASN A 253 -12.97 -8.48 12.36
C ASN A 253 -12.03 -8.68 13.57
N THR A 254 -10.98 -9.47 13.41
CA THR A 254 -9.98 -9.66 14.50
C THR A 254 -9.27 -8.35 14.83
N VAL A 255 -8.98 -7.52 13.82
CA VAL A 255 -8.37 -6.20 14.04
C VAL A 255 -9.37 -5.23 14.66
N ILE A 256 -10.63 -5.25 14.24
CA ILE A 256 -11.69 -4.43 14.84
C ILE A 256 -11.85 -4.77 16.33
N GLU A 257 -11.97 -6.05 16.68
CA GLU A 257 -12.08 -6.51 18.07
C GLU A 257 -10.89 -6.10 18.93
N TYR A 258 -9.68 -6.18 18.38
CA TYR A 258 -8.46 -5.73 19.07
C TYR A 258 -8.48 -4.21 19.32
N GLU A 259 -8.87 -3.41 18.31
CA GLU A 259 -8.97 -1.95 18.45
C GLU A 259 -10.08 -1.54 19.43
N GLU A 260 -11.20 -2.26 19.48
CA GLU A 260 -12.26 -2.04 20.47
C GLU A 260 -11.77 -2.29 21.91
N MET A 261 -11.00 -3.37 22.14
CA MET A 261 -10.43 -3.70 23.44
C MET A 261 -9.37 -2.69 23.90
N THR A 262 -8.60 -2.14 22.97
CA THR A 262 -7.53 -1.19 23.34
C THR A 262 -8.03 0.24 23.53
N ASN A 263 -9.21 0.57 23.02
CA ASN A 263 -9.85 1.88 23.14
C ASN A 263 -10.93 1.97 24.23
N SER A 264 -11.19 0.87 24.95
CA SER A 264 -12.14 0.82 26.08
C SER A 264 -11.44 1.10 27.41
#